data_fbdcdfb6aea0b175f9d6fe3641ba0233
#
_entry.id   fbdcdfb6aea0b175f9d6fe3641ba0233
#
_cell.length_a   1.000
_cell.length_b   1.000
_cell.length_c   1.000
_cell.angle_alpha   90.00
_cell.angle_beta   90.00
_cell.angle_gamma   90.00
#
_symmetry.space_group_name_H-M   'P 1'
#
loop_
_entity.id
_entity.type
_entity.pdbx_description
1 polymer ?
#
loop_
_entity_poly.entity_id
_entity_poly.type
_entity_poly.pdbx_seq_one_letter_code
_entity_poly.pdbx_strand_id
1 'polypeptide(L)'
;HPKSHQNVIFSITGGEPLMNQTTLPELLLNPRMKGCKHILFETNGSVALSPKFQQTLKEWWQIDPYDRKITFSNSPKLSASGETWKSSIKPKAIYSQRMEFPNVELYLKFVCDAKDEHFDEVYKALDEYHNNGIPLNTPVYIMPMACTEGQQENIAKNVALMCMQYGFIYAH
;
A
#
# COMPACT_ATOMS: atom_id res chain seq x y z
N HIS A 1 11.87 12.60 25.55
CA HIS A 1 12.40 13.80 24.90
C HIS A 1 11.51 14.19 23.72
N PRO A 2 10.99 15.44 23.63
CA PRO A 2 10.03 15.84 22.57
C PRO A 2 10.58 15.76 21.12
N LYS A 3 11.90 15.62 20.96
CA LYS A 3 12.56 15.61 19.64
C LYS A 3 12.68 14.22 18.98
N SER A 4 12.31 13.15 19.68
CA SER A 4 12.56 11.77 19.19
C SER A 4 11.46 11.21 18.26
N HIS A 5 10.33 11.90 18.11
CA HIS A 5 9.17 11.36 17.38
C HIS A 5 9.00 11.91 15.95
N GLN A 6 9.89 12.79 15.48
CA GLN A 6 9.76 13.46 14.18
C GLN A 6 9.87 12.53 12.97
N ASN A 7 10.44 11.32 13.15
CA ASN A 7 10.65 10.35 12.06
C ASN A 7 10.04 8.97 12.34
N VAL A 8 9.07 8.87 13.27
CA VAL A 8 8.41 7.60 13.57
C VAL A 8 7.23 7.41 12.62
N ILE A 9 7.25 6.32 11.88
CA ILE A 9 6.13 5.84 11.09
C ILE A 9 5.32 4.89 11.95
N PHE A 10 4.03 5.17 12.13
CA PHE A 10 3.10 4.26 12.78
C PHE A 10 2.46 3.36 11.72
N SER A 11 2.99 2.14 11.60
CA SER A 11 2.47 1.16 10.64
C SER A 11 1.30 0.38 11.23
N ILE A 12 0.20 0.35 10.50
CA ILE A 12 -1.00 -0.44 10.80
C ILE A 12 -1.05 -1.57 9.78
N THR A 13 -0.81 -2.77 10.26
CA THR A 13 -0.67 -3.98 9.46
C THR A 13 -1.35 -5.17 10.15
N GLY A 14 -1.26 -6.35 9.55
CA GLY A 14 -1.79 -7.61 10.07
C GLY A 14 -3.19 -7.94 9.55
N GLY A 15 -3.35 -9.13 8.94
CA GLY A 15 -4.54 -9.48 8.18
C GLY A 15 -4.85 -8.43 7.11
N GLU A 16 -6.08 -7.89 7.14
CA GLU A 16 -6.45 -6.69 6.37
C GLU A 16 -6.87 -5.59 7.35
N PRO A 17 -6.02 -4.57 7.60
CA PRO A 17 -6.30 -3.57 8.63
C PRO A 17 -7.56 -2.74 8.32
N LEU A 18 -7.88 -2.53 7.04
CA LEU A 18 -9.04 -1.75 6.64
C LEU A 18 -10.39 -2.46 6.89
N MET A 19 -10.39 -3.72 7.31
CA MET A 19 -11.58 -4.37 7.88
C MET A 19 -12.00 -3.77 9.24
N ASN A 20 -11.05 -3.12 9.92
CA ASN A 20 -11.26 -2.57 11.27
C ASN A 20 -11.59 -1.07 11.28
N GLN A 21 -12.17 -0.53 10.21
CA GLN A 21 -12.49 0.90 10.07
C GLN A 21 -13.44 1.44 11.14
N THR A 22 -14.14 0.59 11.86
CA THR A 22 -15.04 0.97 12.97
C THR A 22 -14.28 1.21 14.28
N THR A 23 -13.16 0.57 14.49
CA THR A 23 -12.34 0.64 15.73
C THR A 23 -11.10 1.52 15.57
N LEU A 24 -10.55 1.62 14.36
CA LEU A 24 -9.38 2.48 14.09
C LEU A 24 -9.57 3.96 14.47
N PRO A 25 -10.75 4.57 14.37
CA PRO A 25 -10.98 5.95 14.84
C PRO A 25 -10.62 6.16 16.31
N GLU A 26 -10.93 5.22 17.18
CA GLU A 26 -10.61 5.30 18.61
C GLU A 26 -9.10 5.35 18.84
N LEU A 27 -8.33 4.59 18.06
CA LEU A 27 -6.88 4.62 18.08
C LEU A 27 -6.33 5.93 17.52
N LEU A 28 -6.73 6.30 16.30
CA LEU A 28 -6.16 7.43 15.57
C LEU A 28 -6.42 8.78 16.24
N LEU A 29 -7.60 8.96 16.83
CA LEU A 29 -7.99 10.19 17.52
C LEU A 29 -7.63 10.15 19.01
N ASN A 30 -6.97 9.09 19.48
CA ASN A 30 -6.51 9.02 20.86
C ASN A 30 -5.50 10.14 21.15
N PRO A 31 -5.60 10.87 22.28
CA PRO A 31 -4.66 11.93 22.65
C PRO A 31 -3.19 11.48 22.66
N ARG A 32 -2.91 10.19 22.93
CA ARG A 32 -1.55 9.64 22.89
C ARG A 32 -0.96 9.59 21.48
N MET A 33 -1.82 9.60 20.44
CA MET A 33 -1.42 9.65 19.03
C MET A 33 -1.15 11.08 18.53
N LYS A 34 -1.31 12.10 19.37
CA LYS A 34 -1.11 13.50 18.99
C LYS A 34 0.28 13.77 18.39
N GLY A 35 1.31 13.09 18.90
CA GLY A 35 2.68 13.21 18.40
C GLY A 35 3.00 12.37 17.15
N CYS A 36 2.08 11.52 16.70
CA CYS A 36 2.26 10.71 15.50
C CYS A 36 2.07 11.59 14.26
N LYS A 37 3.09 11.64 13.40
CA LYS A 37 3.09 12.46 12.20
C LYS A 37 2.93 11.67 10.91
N HIS A 38 3.20 10.38 10.93
CA HIS A 38 3.07 9.53 9.76
C HIS A 38 2.36 8.21 10.10
N ILE A 39 1.24 7.96 9.44
CA ILE A 39 0.52 6.70 9.50
C ILE A 39 0.70 5.97 8.16
N LEU A 40 1.10 4.71 8.23
CA LEU A 40 1.22 3.81 7.10
C LEU A 40 0.20 2.67 7.26
N PHE A 41 -0.68 2.51 6.28
CA PHE A 41 -1.54 1.33 6.17
C PHE A 41 -0.92 0.34 5.20
N GLU A 42 -0.58 -0.85 5.71
CA GLU A 42 -0.19 -1.99 4.87
C GLU A 42 -1.42 -2.86 4.61
N THR A 43 -2.00 -2.73 3.44
CA THR A 43 -3.28 -3.33 3.05
C THR A 43 -3.13 -4.20 1.80
N ASN A 44 -3.98 -5.20 1.64
CA ASN A 44 -4.06 -5.96 0.40
C ASN A 44 -4.86 -5.22 -0.70
N GLY A 45 -5.38 -4.03 -0.42
CA GLY A 45 -6.13 -3.22 -1.37
C GLY A 45 -7.54 -3.74 -1.68
N SER A 46 -8.06 -4.69 -0.92
CA SER A 46 -9.38 -5.31 -1.19
C SER A 46 -10.55 -4.58 -0.56
N VAL A 47 -10.29 -3.73 0.45
CA VAL A 47 -11.32 -3.05 1.25
C VAL A 47 -11.36 -1.56 0.96
N ALA A 48 -12.50 -1.06 0.50
CA ALA A 48 -12.69 0.37 0.28
C ALA A 48 -12.81 1.13 1.61
N LEU A 49 -12.29 2.36 1.63
CA LEU A 49 -12.52 3.27 2.75
C LEU A 49 -13.99 3.68 2.79
N SER A 50 -14.62 3.54 3.95
CA SER A 50 -15.95 4.08 4.19
C SER A 50 -15.89 5.61 4.31
N PRO A 51 -16.96 6.35 3.95
CA PRO A 51 -16.99 7.80 4.10
C PRO A 51 -16.72 8.26 5.53
N LYS A 52 -17.20 7.50 6.52
CA LYS A 52 -16.95 7.77 7.93
C LYS A 52 -15.45 7.66 8.28
N PHE A 53 -14.76 6.65 7.75
CA PHE A 53 -13.34 6.48 8.02
C PHE A 53 -12.48 7.50 7.27
N GLN A 54 -12.86 7.85 6.04
CA GLN A 54 -12.24 8.96 5.31
C GLN A 54 -12.34 10.28 6.11
N GLN A 55 -13.48 10.54 6.71
CA GLN A 55 -13.67 11.71 7.58
C GLN A 55 -12.75 11.65 8.81
N THR A 56 -12.62 10.49 9.45
CA THR A 56 -11.67 10.30 10.57
C THR A 56 -10.24 10.59 10.17
N LEU A 57 -9.80 10.09 9.01
CA LEU A 57 -8.46 10.33 8.50
C LEU A 57 -8.22 11.83 8.20
N LYS A 58 -9.24 12.52 7.69
CA LYS A 58 -9.21 13.97 7.49
C LYS A 58 -9.09 14.72 8.81
N GLU A 59 -9.87 14.37 9.81
CA GLU A 59 -9.81 14.95 11.17
C GLU A 59 -8.43 14.73 11.79
N TRP A 60 -7.88 13.52 11.69
CA TRP A 60 -6.53 13.25 12.16
C TRP A 60 -5.49 14.10 11.43
N TRP A 61 -5.57 14.23 10.11
CA TRP A 61 -4.66 15.04 9.31
C TRP A 61 -4.78 16.54 9.67
N GLN A 62 -5.98 17.06 9.89
CA GLN A 62 -6.25 18.47 10.21
C GLN A 62 -5.63 18.94 11.54
N ILE A 63 -5.23 18.04 12.43
CA ILE A 63 -4.55 18.42 13.68
C ILE A 63 -3.19 19.09 13.39
N ASP A 64 -2.49 18.66 12.35
CA ASP A 64 -1.21 19.24 11.90
C ASP A 64 -1.03 19.02 10.38
N PRO A 65 -1.70 19.80 9.53
CA PRO A 65 -1.76 19.58 8.08
C PRO A 65 -0.42 19.71 7.36
N TYR A 66 0.54 20.38 7.95
CA TYR A 66 1.87 20.60 7.35
C TYR A 66 2.82 19.43 7.62
N ASP A 67 2.65 18.75 8.74
CA ASP A 67 3.57 17.72 9.22
C ASP A 67 2.98 16.31 9.14
N ARG A 68 1.63 16.18 9.08
CA ARG A 68 0.99 14.87 9.05
C ARG A 68 0.88 14.29 7.66
N LYS A 69 1.20 13.00 7.57
CA LYS A 69 1.23 12.21 6.35
C LYS A 69 0.48 10.90 6.51
N ILE A 70 -0.24 10.49 5.49
CA ILE A 70 -0.88 9.17 5.40
C ILE A 70 -0.32 8.47 4.17
N THR A 71 0.07 7.22 4.34
CA THR A 71 0.53 6.38 3.23
C THR A 71 -0.28 5.09 3.18
N PHE A 72 -0.74 4.72 1.98
CA PHE A 72 -1.35 3.44 1.70
C PHE A 72 -0.40 2.59 0.86
N SER A 73 0.15 1.56 1.48
CA SER A 73 0.94 0.51 0.83
C SER A 73 -0.01 -0.61 0.41
N ASN A 74 -0.45 -0.60 -0.82
CA ASN A 74 -1.36 -1.61 -1.34
C ASN A 74 -0.59 -2.80 -1.91
N SER A 75 -0.83 -4.00 -1.38
CA SER A 75 -0.22 -5.24 -1.85
C SER A 75 -1.26 -6.23 -2.38
N PRO A 76 -1.86 -5.94 -3.56
CA PRO A 76 -2.82 -6.84 -4.18
C PRO A 76 -2.17 -8.19 -4.47
N LYS A 77 -2.95 -9.26 -4.29
CA LYS A 77 -2.46 -10.61 -4.53
C LYS A 77 -2.61 -10.95 -6.01
N LEU A 78 -1.58 -11.55 -6.59
CA LEU A 78 -1.60 -12.11 -7.94
C LEU A 78 -1.93 -13.61 -7.90
N SER A 79 -2.11 -14.22 -9.06
CA SER A 79 -2.51 -15.63 -9.21
C SER A 79 -1.64 -16.61 -8.42
N ALA A 80 -0.33 -16.32 -8.32
CA ALA A 80 0.62 -17.12 -7.55
C ALA A 80 0.27 -17.27 -6.06
N SER A 81 -0.58 -16.39 -5.52
CA SER A 81 -1.07 -16.48 -4.14
C SER A 81 -2.22 -17.47 -3.97
N GLY A 82 -2.79 -18.00 -5.06
CA GLY A 82 -3.98 -18.84 -5.07
C GLY A 82 -5.31 -18.09 -4.95
N GLU A 83 -5.27 -16.74 -4.84
CA GLU A 83 -6.48 -15.93 -4.81
C GLU A 83 -7.04 -15.71 -6.23
N THR A 84 -8.36 -15.49 -6.33
CA THR A 84 -8.97 -15.17 -7.61
C THR A 84 -8.72 -13.70 -7.98
N TRP A 85 -8.59 -13.42 -9.29
CA TRP A 85 -8.46 -12.03 -9.77
C TRP A 85 -9.52 -11.10 -9.20
N LYS A 86 -10.77 -11.53 -9.25
CA LYS A 86 -11.91 -10.74 -8.76
C LYS A 86 -11.86 -10.47 -7.25
N SER A 87 -11.26 -11.35 -6.44
CA SER A 87 -11.10 -11.11 -4.99
C SER A 87 -9.98 -10.13 -4.69
N SER A 88 -8.91 -10.15 -5.47
CA SER A 88 -7.65 -9.45 -5.21
C SER A 88 -7.57 -8.09 -5.89
N ILE A 89 -7.97 -7.99 -7.16
CA ILE A 89 -7.90 -6.74 -7.92
C ILE A 89 -9.18 -5.95 -7.74
N LYS A 90 -9.11 -4.89 -6.93
CA LYS A 90 -10.24 -4.07 -6.48
C LYS A 90 -10.00 -2.58 -6.73
N PRO A 91 -10.08 -2.10 -7.97
CA PRO A 91 -9.76 -0.71 -8.30
C PRO A 91 -10.54 0.31 -7.47
N LYS A 92 -11.82 0.07 -7.22
CA LYS A 92 -12.66 0.96 -6.40
C LYS A 92 -12.19 1.06 -4.95
N ALA A 93 -11.64 -0.02 -4.40
CA ALA A 93 -11.09 0.00 -3.04
C ALA A 93 -9.87 0.91 -2.98
N ILE A 94 -8.92 0.75 -3.90
CA ILE A 94 -7.72 1.58 -3.98
C ILE A 94 -8.10 3.03 -4.34
N TYR A 95 -9.04 3.24 -5.26
CA TYR A 95 -9.51 4.57 -5.61
C TYR A 95 -10.07 5.34 -4.41
N SER A 96 -10.75 4.66 -3.48
CA SER A 96 -11.29 5.28 -2.26
C SER A 96 -10.23 5.84 -1.30
N GLN A 97 -8.96 5.43 -1.46
CA GLN A 97 -7.83 5.93 -0.68
C GLN A 97 -7.29 7.26 -1.21
N ARG A 98 -7.74 7.70 -2.39
CA ARG A 98 -7.40 9.00 -2.95
C ARG A 98 -8.23 10.07 -2.24
N MET A 99 -7.59 10.77 -1.33
CA MET A 99 -8.24 11.81 -0.53
C MET A 99 -7.95 13.19 -1.12
N GLU A 100 -8.88 14.13 -0.91
CA GLU A 100 -8.81 15.49 -1.47
C GLU A 100 -7.83 16.43 -0.74
N PHE A 101 -7.14 15.95 0.29
CA PHE A 101 -6.17 16.74 1.02
C PHE A 101 -4.73 16.29 0.74
N PRO A 102 -3.73 17.20 0.87
CA PRO A 102 -2.34 16.88 0.59
C PRO A 102 -1.73 15.90 1.60
N ASN A 103 -0.50 15.43 1.29
CA ASN A 103 0.26 14.49 2.11
C ASN A 103 -0.40 13.11 2.28
N VAL A 104 -1.22 12.71 1.30
CA VAL A 104 -1.68 11.33 1.14
C VAL A 104 -0.92 10.70 0.00
N GLU A 105 -0.19 9.65 0.31
CA GLU A 105 0.54 8.85 -0.67
C GLU A 105 -0.09 7.49 -0.83
N LEU A 106 -0.06 7.00 -2.05
CA LEU A 106 -0.53 5.67 -2.42
C LEU A 106 0.51 5.04 -3.33
N TYR A 107 0.85 3.79 -3.07
CA TYR A 107 1.64 2.98 -3.98
C TYR A 107 1.13 1.54 -4.04
N LEU A 108 1.51 0.85 -5.10
CA LEU A 108 1.21 -0.55 -5.33
C LEU A 108 2.47 -1.38 -5.09
N LYS A 109 2.32 -2.53 -4.45
CA LYS A 109 3.42 -3.46 -4.16
C LYS A 109 2.98 -4.88 -4.55
N PHE A 110 3.65 -5.47 -5.53
CA PHE A 110 3.36 -6.83 -5.96
C PHE A 110 4.50 -7.77 -5.57
N VAL A 111 4.14 -8.99 -5.24
CA VAL A 111 5.10 -10.07 -4.98
C VAL A 111 5.18 -10.95 -6.21
N CYS A 112 6.35 -11.00 -6.84
CA CYS A 112 6.58 -11.71 -8.09
C CYS A 112 7.74 -12.68 -7.98
N ASP A 113 7.64 -13.81 -8.67
CA ASP A 113 8.76 -14.64 -9.06
C ASP A 113 9.40 -14.05 -10.34
N ALA A 114 10.63 -14.42 -10.64
CA ALA A 114 11.34 -13.97 -11.85
C ALA A 114 10.81 -14.70 -13.11
N LYS A 115 9.54 -14.48 -13.45
CA LYS A 115 8.85 -15.04 -14.62
C LYS A 115 8.10 -13.95 -15.34
N ASP A 116 8.17 -13.94 -16.66
CA ASP A 116 7.48 -12.96 -17.50
C ASP A 116 5.97 -12.95 -17.23
N GLU A 117 5.35 -14.12 -17.03
CA GLU A 117 3.91 -14.24 -16.77
C GLU A 117 3.48 -13.45 -15.51
N HIS A 118 4.32 -13.37 -14.49
CA HIS A 118 4.01 -12.59 -13.29
C HIS A 118 4.08 -11.08 -13.57
N PHE A 119 5.01 -10.63 -14.41
CA PHE A 119 5.13 -9.24 -14.82
C PHE A 119 4.00 -8.83 -15.77
N ASP A 120 3.58 -9.71 -16.68
CA ASP A 120 2.40 -9.52 -17.52
C ASP A 120 1.13 -9.39 -16.67
N GLU A 121 1.03 -10.19 -15.60
CA GLU A 121 -0.09 -10.07 -14.65
C GLU A 121 -0.09 -8.75 -13.89
N VAL A 122 1.09 -8.22 -13.53
CA VAL A 122 1.21 -6.86 -12.95
C VAL A 122 0.70 -5.82 -13.94
N TYR A 123 1.13 -5.84 -15.21
CA TYR A 123 0.63 -4.91 -16.21
C TYR A 123 -0.88 -4.97 -16.39
N LYS A 124 -1.43 -6.17 -16.46
CA LYS A 124 -2.88 -6.36 -16.51
C LYS A 124 -3.60 -5.73 -15.31
N ALA A 125 -3.03 -5.87 -14.11
CA ALA A 125 -3.57 -5.25 -12.91
C ALA A 125 -3.47 -3.71 -12.99
N LEU A 126 -2.36 -3.18 -13.47
CA LEU A 126 -2.15 -1.75 -13.65
C LEU A 126 -3.12 -1.16 -14.67
N ASP A 127 -3.36 -1.82 -15.79
CA ASP A 127 -4.35 -1.40 -16.79
C ASP A 127 -5.74 -1.31 -16.16
N GLU A 128 -6.13 -2.30 -15.36
CA GLU A 128 -7.42 -2.28 -14.67
C GLU A 128 -7.49 -1.13 -13.66
N TYR A 129 -6.42 -0.87 -12.89
CA TYR A 129 -6.35 0.26 -11.96
C TYR A 129 -6.41 1.60 -12.70
N HIS A 130 -5.63 1.79 -13.76
CA HIS A 130 -5.60 3.02 -14.53
C HIS A 130 -6.95 3.32 -15.19
N ASN A 131 -7.60 2.31 -15.76
CA ASN A 131 -8.93 2.42 -16.36
C ASN A 131 -10.01 2.80 -15.33
N ASN A 132 -9.74 2.61 -14.05
CA ASN A 132 -10.61 2.97 -12.93
C ASN A 132 -10.13 4.21 -12.15
N GLY A 133 -9.24 5.01 -12.73
CA GLY A 133 -8.87 6.33 -12.22
C GLY A 133 -7.68 6.37 -11.25
N ILE A 134 -6.93 5.27 -11.10
CA ILE A 134 -5.64 5.32 -10.41
C ILE A 134 -4.61 5.96 -11.34
N PRO A 135 -3.84 6.98 -10.90
CA PRO A 135 -2.92 7.70 -11.76
C PRO A 135 -1.81 6.81 -12.34
N LEU A 136 -1.42 7.07 -13.60
CA LEU A 136 -0.33 6.36 -14.29
C LEU A 136 1.03 6.51 -13.60
N ASN A 137 1.24 7.58 -12.86
CA ASN A 137 2.46 7.83 -12.10
C ASN A 137 2.42 7.26 -10.68
N THR A 138 1.44 6.43 -10.34
CA THR A 138 1.41 5.73 -9.07
C THR A 138 2.65 4.84 -8.94
N PRO A 139 3.48 4.97 -7.89
CA PRO A 139 4.66 4.13 -7.73
C PRO A 139 4.30 2.66 -7.63
N VAL A 140 5.03 1.82 -8.36
CA VAL A 140 4.84 0.36 -8.38
C VAL A 140 6.13 -0.31 -7.91
N TYR A 141 6.03 -1.02 -6.81
CA TYR A 141 7.11 -1.79 -6.21
C TYR A 141 6.93 -3.28 -6.48
N ILE A 142 7.99 -3.96 -6.85
CA ILE A 142 8.02 -5.41 -7.00
C ILE A 142 8.95 -6.01 -5.95
N MET A 143 8.40 -6.92 -5.15
CA MET A 143 9.15 -7.72 -4.18
C MET A 143 9.38 -9.13 -4.70
N PRO A 144 10.56 -9.73 -4.48
CA PRO A 144 10.80 -11.12 -4.84
C PRO A 144 9.94 -12.06 -3.99
N MET A 145 9.33 -13.07 -4.63
CA MET A 145 8.67 -14.18 -3.95
C MET A 145 9.74 -15.19 -3.52
N ALA A 146 10.05 -15.25 -2.24
CA ALA A 146 11.02 -16.20 -1.72
C ALA A 146 10.45 -16.98 -0.54
N CYS A 147 10.65 -18.30 -0.55
CA CYS A 147 10.24 -19.19 0.52
C CYS A 147 11.38 -19.59 1.46
N THR A 148 12.65 -19.45 1.03
CA THR A 148 13.85 -19.78 1.81
C THR A 148 14.97 -18.79 1.53
N GLU A 149 15.90 -18.61 2.48
CA GLU A 149 17.07 -17.71 2.34
C GLU A 149 17.92 -18.03 1.09
N GLY A 150 18.20 -19.30 0.81
CA GLY A 150 19.03 -19.68 -0.36
C GLY A 150 18.35 -19.48 -1.71
N GLN A 151 17.00 -19.51 -1.77
CA GLN A 151 16.25 -19.15 -2.98
C GLN A 151 16.16 -17.64 -3.14
N GLN A 152 16.17 -16.90 -2.03
CA GLN A 152 15.97 -15.47 -1.99
C GLN A 152 17.03 -14.73 -2.81
N GLU A 153 18.32 -15.07 -2.68
CA GLU A 153 19.38 -14.35 -3.39
C GLU A 153 19.27 -14.46 -4.92
N ASN A 154 19.00 -15.65 -5.45
CA ASN A 154 18.90 -15.85 -6.91
C ASN A 154 17.61 -15.24 -7.46
N ILE A 155 16.48 -15.42 -6.77
CA ILE A 155 15.20 -14.85 -7.19
C ILE A 155 15.26 -13.32 -7.09
N ALA A 156 15.80 -12.77 -6.00
CA ALA A 156 15.93 -11.33 -5.78
C ALA A 156 16.72 -10.64 -6.89
N LYS A 157 17.86 -11.23 -7.27
CA LYS A 157 18.69 -10.71 -8.37
C LYS A 157 17.92 -10.68 -9.70
N ASN A 158 17.27 -11.78 -10.04
CA ASN A 158 16.51 -11.89 -11.29
C ASN A 158 15.32 -10.94 -11.31
N VAL A 159 14.55 -10.84 -10.20
CA VAL A 159 13.46 -9.88 -10.07
C VAL A 159 13.97 -8.44 -10.20
N ALA A 160 15.11 -8.11 -9.60
CA ALA A 160 15.70 -6.78 -9.73
C ALA A 160 16.07 -6.45 -11.19
N LEU A 161 16.63 -7.39 -11.94
CA LEU A 161 16.93 -7.22 -13.37
C LEU A 161 15.64 -7.04 -14.18
N MET A 162 14.61 -7.82 -13.91
CA MET A 162 13.31 -7.66 -14.56
C MET A 162 12.67 -6.31 -14.21
N CYS A 163 12.76 -5.83 -12.97
CA CYS A 163 12.28 -4.49 -12.61
C CYS A 163 12.96 -3.40 -13.45
N MET A 164 14.26 -3.51 -13.71
CA MET A 164 14.96 -2.58 -14.60
C MET A 164 14.46 -2.65 -16.04
N GLN A 165 14.21 -3.87 -16.55
CA GLN A 165 13.70 -4.10 -17.90
C GLN A 165 12.27 -3.56 -18.07
N TYR A 166 11.41 -3.80 -17.09
CA TYR A 166 9.99 -3.46 -17.13
C TYR A 166 9.66 -2.08 -16.53
N GLY A 167 10.66 -1.34 -16.01
CA GLY A 167 10.46 0.01 -15.49
C GLY A 167 9.76 0.09 -14.13
N PHE A 168 9.87 -0.96 -13.30
CA PHE A 168 9.33 -1.00 -11.94
C PHE A 168 10.40 -0.71 -10.88
N ILE A 169 9.96 -0.38 -9.67
CA ILE A 169 10.83 -0.16 -8.52
C ILE A 169 11.03 -1.50 -7.80
N TYR A 170 12.29 -1.92 -7.69
CA TYR A 170 12.61 -3.11 -6.89
C TYR A 170 12.49 -2.77 -5.39
N ALA A 171 11.83 -3.65 -4.62
CA ALA A 171 11.77 -3.62 -3.17
C ALA A 171 12.31 -4.93 -2.60
N HIS A 172 13.08 -4.84 -1.52
CA HIS A 172 13.66 -6.02 -0.86
C HIS A 172 12.83 -6.45 0.34
#